data_fb6ded75d895055e315fc3e896f6cb0e
#
_entry.id   fb6ded75d895055e315fc3e896f6cb0e
#
_cell.length_a   1.000
_cell.length_b   1.000
_cell.length_c   1.000
_cell.angle_alpha   90.00
_cell.angle_beta   90.00
_cell.angle_gamma   90.00
#
_symmetry.space_group_name_H-M   'P 1'
#
loop_
_entity.id
_entity.type
_entity.pdbx_description
1 polymer ?
#
loop_
_entity_poly.entity_id
_entity_poly.type
_entity_poly.pdbx_seq_one_letter_code
_entity_poly.pdbx_strand_id
1 'polypeptide(L)'
;MREVSRRIASQVNHLLGSPVVSFREASGGYTPAARWIVELADGRSAFLKLGTSDDTAAWLRDECFVYERLDGSFLPRLLGFAEGEDGPLLVLEDLSQAGRPPPWTHPGVDAVLRALSDLHSQTASLRPYDEVHGSRFLGWRSVTEDSQPLVALGLVSKDWLESALPVLVAEEDRLETRGVAPVHLDVRSDNLFLSGRGAVLVDWNHACLSNPLLDIGFWLPSLRAEGGPKPDEILGNAPQVAAWVSGFFAARAGLPPVPQAPLVRQVQLQQLVPALAWAIRALGLPPLDGERAASVDAA
;
A
#
# COMPACT_ATOMS: atom_id res chain seq x y z
N MET A 1 -8.76 -20.64 -21.52
CA MET A 1 -9.60 -20.37 -20.33
C MET A 1 -10.13 -21.64 -19.65
N ARG A 2 -10.93 -22.52 -20.30
CA ARG A 2 -11.51 -23.73 -19.64
C ARG A 2 -10.47 -24.74 -19.10
N GLU A 3 -9.31 -24.90 -19.73
CA GLU A 3 -8.27 -25.85 -19.32
C GLU A 3 -7.46 -25.34 -18.12
N VAL A 4 -7.06 -24.07 -18.12
CA VAL A 4 -6.41 -23.39 -16.97
C VAL A 4 -7.32 -23.48 -15.75
N SER A 5 -8.63 -23.18 -15.91
CA SER A 5 -9.59 -23.29 -14.81
C SER A 5 -9.70 -24.72 -14.23
N ARG A 6 -9.53 -25.77 -15.05
CA ARG A 6 -9.55 -27.17 -14.55
C ARG A 6 -8.30 -27.50 -13.75
N ARG A 7 -7.10 -27.06 -14.19
CA ARG A 7 -5.85 -27.26 -13.46
C ARG A 7 -5.88 -26.55 -12.11
N ILE A 8 -6.31 -25.26 -12.11
CA ILE A 8 -6.47 -24.48 -10.88
C ILE A 8 -7.47 -25.19 -9.94
N ALA A 9 -8.64 -25.60 -10.45
CA ALA A 9 -9.61 -26.34 -9.63
C ALA A 9 -9.00 -27.59 -9.01
N SER A 10 -8.22 -28.37 -9.77
CA SER A 10 -7.54 -29.55 -9.26
C SER A 10 -6.56 -29.23 -8.13
N GLN A 11 -5.75 -28.16 -8.28
CA GLN A 11 -4.84 -27.69 -7.23
C GLN A 11 -5.61 -27.25 -5.96
N VAL A 12 -6.67 -26.44 -6.13
CA VAL A 12 -7.50 -25.97 -5.00
C VAL A 12 -8.17 -27.16 -4.30
N ASN A 13 -8.71 -28.12 -5.06
CA ASN A 13 -9.30 -29.34 -4.50
C ASN A 13 -8.30 -30.12 -3.64
N HIS A 14 -7.05 -30.21 -4.09
CA HIS A 14 -5.99 -30.88 -3.34
C HIS A 14 -5.63 -30.10 -2.07
N LEU A 15 -5.47 -28.79 -2.17
CA LEU A 15 -5.10 -27.93 -1.04
C LEU A 15 -6.20 -27.85 0.03
N LEU A 16 -7.46 -27.76 -0.39
CA LEU A 16 -8.59 -27.50 0.52
C LEU A 16 -9.42 -28.74 0.87
N GLY A 17 -9.15 -29.88 0.21
CA GLY A 17 -9.83 -31.14 0.46
C GLY A 17 -11.31 -31.16 0.06
N SER A 18 -11.76 -30.21 -0.80
CA SER A 18 -13.14 -30.10 -1.25
C SER A 18 -13.20 -29.64 -2.70
N PRO A 19 -14.10 -30.19 -3.54
CA PRO A 19 -14.21 -29.81 -4.94
C PRO A 19 -14.66 -28.35 -5.11
N VAL A 20 -14.03 -27.63 -6.06
CA VAL A 20 -14.50 -26.31 -6.53
C VAL A 20 -15.76 -26.50 -7.38
N VAL A 21 -16.84 -25.79 -7.03
CA VAL A 21 -18.12 -25.81 -7.73
C VAL A 21 -18.37 -24.56 -8.57
N SER A 22 -17.77 -23.44 -8.21
CA SER A 22 -17.88 -22.21 -8.99
C SER A 22 -16.61 -21.36 -8.95
N PHE A 23 -16.41 -20.52 -10.01
CA PHE A 23 -15.40 -19.48 -10.10
C PHE A 23 -16.07 -18.16 -10.41
N ARG A 24 -15.79 -17.14 -9.64
CA ARG A 24 -16.17 -15.75 -9.91
C ARG A 24 -14.90 -14.89 -9.98
N GLU A 25 -14.71 -14.18 -11.07
CA GLU A 25 -13.59 -13.24 -11.22
C GLU A 25 -13.69 -12.17 -10.12
N ALA A 26 -12.57 -11.93 -9.41
CA ALA A 26 -12.51 -10.88 -8.41
C ALA A 26 -12.01 -9.59 -9.07
N SER A 27 -12.81 -8.53 -8.96
CA SER A 27 -12.45 -7.19 -9.41
C SER A 27 -11.54 -6.49 -8.40
N GLY A 28 -10.67 -5.59 -8.89
CA GLY A 28 -9.78 -4.76 -8.07
C GLY A 28 -8.32 -5.17 -8.15
N GLY A 29 -7.44 -4.30 -7.60
CA GLY A 29 -5.98 -4.42 -7.65
C GLY A 29 -5.39 -3.86 -8.94
N TYR A 30 -4.19 -3.29 -8.82
CA TYR A 30 -3.47 -2.64 -9.93
C TYR A 30 -2.47 -3.57 -10.63
N THR A 31 -2.27 -4.78 -10.11
CA THR A 31 -1.34 -5.75 -10.67
C THR A 31 -2.03 -6.71 -11.65
N PRO A 32 -1.34 -7.20 -12.69
CA PRO A 32 -1.91 -8.08 -13.71
C PRO A 32 -2.10 -9.54 -13.25
N ALA A 33 -1.93 -9.88 -11.97
CA ALA A 33 -2.20 -11.21 -11.44
C ALA A 33 -3.69 -11.56 -11.63
N ALA A 34 -3.98 -12.79 -12.02
CA ALA A 34 -5.35 -13.24 -12.14
C ALA A 34 -5.93 -13.58 -10.76
N ARG A 35 -7.21 -13.22 -10.53
CA ARG A 35 -7.87 -13.33 -9.22
C ARG A 35 -9.27 -13.88 -9.35
N TRP A 36 -9.62 -14.77 -8.43
CA TRP A 36 -10.97 -15.35 -8.36
C TRP A 36 -11.41 -15.54 -6.91
N ILE A 37 -12.72 -15.56 -6.72
CA ILE A 37 -13.35 -16.16 -5.57
C ILE A 37 -13.92 -17.50 -6.05
N VAL A 38 -13.64 -18.57 -5.31
CA VAL A 38 -14.16 -19.89 -5.58
C VAL A 38 -15.10 -20.32 -4.47
N GLU A 39 -16.16 -21.06 -4.85
CA GLU A 39 -17.02 -21.76 -3.92
C GLU A 39 -16.68 -23.26 -3.94
N LEU A 40 -16.68 -23.88 -2.79
CA LEU A 40 -16.39 -25.29 -2.60
C LEU A 40 -17.68 -26.09 -2.34
N ALA A 41 -17.66 -27.36 -2.66
CA ALA A 41 -18.81 -28.25 -2.48
C ALA A 41 -19.28 -28.39 -1.01
N ASP A 42 -18.40 -28.12 -0.05
CA ASP A 42 -18.72 -28.10 1.39
C ASP A 42 -19.24 -26.76 1.90
N GLY A 43 -19.52 -25.81 1.01
CA GLY A 43 -20.07 -24.48 1.31
C GLY A 43 -19.02 -23.43 1.74
N ARG A 44 -17.74 -23.77 1.84
CA ARG A 44 -16.66 -22.78 2.06
C ARG A 44 -16.40 -21.99 0.78
N SER A 45 -15.83 -20.77 0.93
CA SER A 45 -15.28 -19.99 -0.17
C SER A 45 -13.81 -19.66 0.10
N ALA A 46 -13.07 -19.36 -0.98
CA ALA A 46 -11.68 -18.94 -0.91
C ALA A 46 -11.37 -17.90 -1.99
N PHE A 47 -10.40 -17.02 -1.69
CA PHE A 47 -9.84 -16.07 -2.64
C PHE A 47 -8.55 -16.63 -3.22
N LEU A 48 -8.43 -16.58 -4.55
CA LEU A 48 -7.28 -17.08 -5.29
C LEU A 48 -6.53 -15.93 -5.96
N LYS A 49 -5.20 -15.97 -5.89
CA LYS A 49 -4.29 -15.19 -6.74
C LYS A 49 -3.40 -16.16 -7.53
N LEU A 50 -3.26 -15.92 -8.85
CA LEU A 50 -2.35 -16.67 -9.73
C LEU A 50 -1.33 -15.71 -10.34
N GLY A 51 -0.05 -16.04 -10.20
CA GLY A 51 1.05 -15.34 -10.86
C GLY A 51 1.15 -15.78 -12.32
N THR A 52 0.85 -14.88 -13.26
CA THR A 52 0.78 -15.17 -14.70
C THR A 52 1.99 -14.65 -15.50
N SER A 53 2.92 -13.99 -14.83
CA SER A 53 4.21 -13.50 -15.34
C SER A 53 5.29 -13.68 -14.30
N ASP A 54 6.55 -13.55 -14.69
CA ASP A 54 7.69 -13.68 -13.76
C ASP A 54 7.58 -12.70 -12.59
N ASP A 55 7.19 -11.46 -12.85
CA ASP A 55 7.02 -10.43 -11.82
C ASP A 55 5.89 -10.79 -10.85
N THR A 56 4.70 -11.14 -11.38
CA THR A 56 3.55 -11.50 -10.54
C THR A 56 3.79 -12.80 -9.77
N ALA A 57 4.53 -13.74 -10.36
CA ALA A 57 4.93 -14.97 -9.68
C ALA A 57 5.91 -14.69 -8.52
N ALA A 58 6.88 -13.79 -8.72
CA ALA A 58 7.80 -13.37 -7.67
C ALA A 58 7.05 -12.69 -6.52
N TRP A 59 6.14 -11.76 -6.83
CA TRP A 59 5.32 -11.07 -5.82
C TRP A 59 4.43 -12.01 -5.00
N LEU A 60 3.85 -13.05 -5.64
CA LEU A 60 3.04 -14.04 -4.91
C LEU A 60 3.88 -14.88 -3.96
N ARG A 61 5.11 -15.22 -4.34
CA ARG A 61 6.05 -15.92 -3.45
C ARG A 61 6.46 -15.05 -2.28
N ASP A 62 6.72 -13.76 -2.53
CA ASP A 62 7.02 -12.78 -1.48
C ASP A 62 5.82 -12.63 -0.52
N GLU A 63 4.60 -12.54 -1.06
CA GLU A 63 3.39 -12.46 -0.25
C GLU A 63 3.18 -13.73 0.60
N CYS A 64 3.37 -14.93 0.02
CA CYS A 64 3.32 -16.19 0.75
C CYS A 64 4.37 -16.28 1.86
N PHE A 65 5.61 -15.83 1.56
CA PHE A 65 6.70 -15.76 2.54
C PHE A 65 6.31 -14.94 3.77
N VAL A 66 5.57 -13.85 3.59
CA VAL A 66 5.09 -13.00 4.69
C VAL A 66 3.96 -13.70 5.48
N TYR A 67 2.96 -14.27 4.80
CA TYR A 67 1.87 -15.01 5.46
C TYR A 67 2.33 -16.18 6.32
N GLU A 68 3.45 -16.81 5.96
CA GLU A 68 4.02 -17.92 6.76
C GLU A 68 4.76 -17.45 8.02
N ARG A 69 5.02 -16.13 8.16
CA ARG A 69 5.88 -15.57 9.23
C ARG A 69 5.18 -14.58 10.14
N LEU A 70 4.00 -14.14 9.76
CA LEU A 70 3.15 -13.28 10.57
C LEU A 70 1.90 -14.03 10.99
N ASP A 71 1.36 -13.71 12.15
CA ASP A 71 0.11 -14.24 12.67
C ASP A 71 -0.71 -13.10 13.28
N GLY A 72 -2.03 -13.15 13.16
CA GLY A 72 -2.89 -12.16 13.76
C GLY A 72 -4.20 -11.94 13.00
N SER A 73 -5.12 -11.26 13.67
CA SER A 73 -6.43 -10.93 13.12
C SER A 73 -6.37 -9.93 11.95
N PHE A 74 -5.26 -9.22 11.80
CA PHE A 74 -4.99 -8.27 10.73
C PHE A 74 -4.60 -8.92 9.39
N LEU A 75 -4.42 -10.24 9.35
CA LEU A 75 -4.13 -11.02 8.14
C LEU A 75 -5.37 -11.78 7.66
N PRO A 76 -5.56 -11.95 6.34
CA PRO A 76 -6.39 -13.04 5.85
C PRO A 76 -5.72 -14.37 6.18
N ARG A 77 -6.49 -15.41 6.46
CA ARG A 77 -5.93 -16.73 6.70
C ARG A 77 -5.30 -17.26 5.41
N LEU A 78 -4.05 -17.71 5.48
CA LEU A 78 -3.43 -18.49 4.43
C LEU A 78 -4.06 -19.88 4.42
N LEU A 79 -4.75 -20.25 3.34
CA LEU A 79 -5.41 -21.55 3.18
C LEU A 79 -4.55 -22.54 2.39
N GLY A 80 -3.62 -22.04 1.58
CA GLY A 80 -2.67 -22.84 0.85
C GLY A 80 -1.84 -22.06 -0.15
N PHE A 81 -0.76 -22.69 -0.59
CA PHE A 81 0.10 -22.21 -1.67
C PHE A 81 0.58 -23.40 -2.50
N ALA A 82 0.62 -23.26 -3.81
CA ALA A 82 1.13 -24.30 -4.70
C ALA A 82 1.89 -23.68 -5.88
N GLU A 83 3.03 -24.26 -6.21
CA GLU A 83 3.67 -24.04 -7.49
C GLU A 83 2.99 -24.91 -8.55
N GLY A 84 2.74 -24.35 -9.74
CA GLY A 84 2.09 -25.05 -10.83
C GLY A 84 2.62 -24.65 -12.20
N GLU A 85 2.19 -25.37 -13.23
CA GLU A 85 2.57 -25.08 -14.62
C GLU A 85 2.09 -23.69 -15.10
N ASP A 86 0.97 -23.22 -14.57
CA ASP A 86 0.39 -21.91 -14.90
C ASP A 86 0.97 -20.77 -14.03
N GLY A 87 1.87 -21.09 -13.10
CA GLY A 87 2.47 -20.20 -12.11
C GLY A 87 2.08 -20.52 -10.67
N PRO A 88 2.62 -19.79 -9.69
CA PRO A 88 2.27 -19.95 -8.28
C PRO A 88 0.82 -19.55 -8.02
N LEU A 89 0.13 -20.35 -7.24
CA LEU A 89 -1.24 -20.16 -6.80
C LEU A 89 -1.26 -19.91 -5.29
N LEU A 90 -1.70 -18.74 -4.88
CA LEU A 90 -1.94 -18.37 -3.48
C LEU A 90 -3.43 -18.46 -3.18
N VAL A 91 -3.78 -19.18 -2.11
CA VAL A 91 -5.16 -19.41 -1.67
C VAL A 91 -5.35 -18.79 -0.29
N LEU A 92 -6.22 -17.80 -0.21
CA LEU A 92 -6.50 -17.03 1.00
C LEU A 92 -7.97 -17.13 1.41
N GLU A 93 -8.25 -16.71 2.62
CA GLU A 93 -9.60 -16.47 3.11
C GLU A 93 -10.36 -15.51 2.18
N ASP A 94 -11.62 -15.83 1.89
CA ASP A 94 -12.51 -14.95 1.15
C ASP A 94 -13.03 -13.84 2.08
N LEU A 95 -12.65 -12.59 1.78
CA LEU A 95 -13.07 -11.40 2.49
C LEU A 95 -14.15 -10.61 1.73
N SER A 96 -14.75 -11.17 0.69
CA SER A 96 -15.72 -10.46 -0.16
C SER A 96 -16.97 -9.97 0.56
N GLN A 97 -17.28 -10.52 1.74
CA GLN A 97 -18.39 -10.11 2.59
C GLN A 97 -18.02 -9.06 3.64
N ALA A 98 -16.73 -8.73 3.78
CA ALA A 98 -16.28 -7.68 4.69
C ALA A 98 -16.46 -6.29 4.08
N GLY A 99 -16.67 -5.28 4.94
CA GLY A 99 -16.76 -3.90 4.50
C GLY A 99 -15.44 -3.38 3.94
N ARG A 100 -15.52 -2.39 3.06
CA ARG A 100 -14.36 -1.65 2.54
C ARG A 100 -14.56 -0.15 2.74
N PRO A 101 -13.57 0.59 3.24
CA PRO A 101 -13.58 2.04 3.17
C PRO A 101 -13.30 2.50 1.72
N PRO A 102 -13.64 3.75 1.28
CA PRO A 102 -14.47 4.68 2.04
C PRO A 102 -15.96 4.28 2.05
N PRO A 103 -16.82 4.84 2.90
CA PRO A 103 -16.54 5.99 3.78
C PRO A 103 -15.73 5.62 5.02
N TRP A 104 -14.83 6.51 5.41
CA TRP A 104 -14.08 6.37 6.65
C TRP A 104 -14.92 6.79 7.86
N THR A 105 -14.92 5.98 8.91
CA THR A 105 -15.54 6.25 10.19
C THR A 105 -14.48 6.22 11.30
N HIS A 106 -14.70 6.90 12.43
CA HIS A 106 -13.76 6.82 13.56
C HIS A 106 -13.46 5.37 13.99
N PRO A 107 -14.48 4.48 14.17
CA PRO A 107 -14.20 3.08 14.47
C PRO A 107 -13.38 2.35 13.40
N GLY A 108 -13.55 2.70 12.12
CA GLY A 108 -12.77 2.13 11.02
C GLY A 108 -11.31 2.57 11.08
N VAL A 109 -11.05 3.86 11.31
CA VAL A 109 -9.70 4.39 11.51
C VAL A 109 -9.03 3.73 12.71
N ASP A 110 -9.73 3.66 13.85
CA ASP A 110 -9.23 2.99 15.06
C ASP A 110 -8.93 1.50 14.84
N ALA A 111 -9.73 0.82 14.02
CA ALA A 111 -9.51 -0.59 13.69
C ALA A 111 -8.20 -0.77 12.89
N VAL A 112 -7.90 0.14 11.95
CA VAL A 112 -6.63 0.11 11.21
C VAL A 112 -5.45 0.40 12.12
N LEU A 113 -5.53 1.42 12.97
CA LEU A 113 -4.46 1.75 13.92
C LEU A 113 -4.17 0.59 14.88
N ARG A 114 -5.20 -0.12 15.36
CA ARG A 114 -5.02 -1.34 16.19
C ARG A 114 -4.33 -2.45 15.39
N ALA A 115 -4.78 -2.71 14.15
CA ALA A 115 -4.19 -3.72 13.29
C ALA A 115 -2.70 -3.44 13.01
N LEU A 116 -2.33 -2.18 12.77
CA LEU A 116 -0.94 -1.76 12.62
C LEU A 116 -0.16 -1.89 13.93
N SER A 117 -0.74 -1.54 15.07
CA SER A 117 -0.10 -1.73 16.37
C SER A 117 0.19 -3.21 16.66
N ASP A 118 -0.77 -4.09 16.35
CA ASP A 118 -0.63 -5.53 16.52
C ASP A 118 0.46 -6.09 15.58
N LEU A 119 0.50 -5.65 14.31
CA LEU A 119 1.55 -5.98 13.35
C LEU A 119 2.93 -5.55 13.86
N HIS A 120 3.07 -4.27 14.21
CA HIS A 120 4.36 -3.68 14.62
C HIS A 120 4.90 -4.27 15.94
N SER A 121 4.05 -4.86 16.76
CA SER A 121 4.46 -5.50 18.02
C SER A 121 5.02 -6.91 17.82
N GLN A 122 4.88 -7.50 16.64
CA GLN A 122 5.36 -8.85 16.38
C GLN A 122 6.88 -8.89 16.20
N THR A 123 7.43 -10.04 16.51
CA THR A 123 8.80 -10.42 16.14
C THR A 123 8.71 -11.42 15.00
N ALA A 124 9.15 -11.01 13.82
CA ALA A 124 9.10 -11.84 12.63
C ALA A 124 10.42 -11.83 11.87
N SER A 125 10.73 -12.93 11.20
CA SER A 125 11.93 -13.07 10.35
C SER A 125 11.60 -12.63 8.93
N LEU A 126 11.37 -11.32 8.73
CA LEU A 126 11.18 -10.73 7.41
C LEU A 126 12.49 -10.12 6.90
N ARG A 127 12.52 -9.83 5.60
CA ARG A 127 13.65 -9.13 4.96
C ARG A 127 13.71 -7.68 5.46
N PRO A 128 14.90 -7.09 5.65
CA PRO A 128 15.03 -5.68 5.99
C PRO A 128 14.58 -4.78 4.84
N TYR A 129 14.22 -3.53 5.18
CA TYR A 129 13.74 -2.51 4.23
C TYR A 129 14.63 -2.38 2.99
N ASP A 130 15.96 -2.29 3.18
CA ASP A 130 16.91 -2.07 2.09
C ASP A 130 16.95 -3.24 1.08
N GLU A 131 16.64 -4.47 1.51
CA GLU A 131 16.57 -5.63 0.61
C GLU A 131 15.30 -5.65 -0.25
N VAL A 132 14.17 -5.18 0.31
CA VAL A 132 12.87 -5.19 -0.39
C VAL A 132 12.72 -3.96 -1.28
N HIS A 133 13.10 -2.78 -0.79
CA HIS A 133 12.85 -1.50 -1.45
C HIS A 133 14.09 -0.87 -2.08
N GLY A 134 15.26 -1.47 -1.85
CA GLY A 134 16.55 -0.97 -2.30
C GLY A 134 17.03 0.26 -1.50
N SER A 135 18.28 0.64 -1.73
CA SER A 135 18.90 1.79 -1.07
C SER A 135 18.53 3.14 -1.72
N ARG A 136 17.93 3.11 -2.91
CA ARG A 136 17.58 4.32 -3.66
C ARG A 136 16.14 4.72 -3.41
N PHE A 137 15.93 5.55 -2.41
CA PHE A 137 14.66 6.21 -2.21
C PHE A 137 14.50 7.40 -3.17
N LEU A 138 13.39 7.46 -3.90
CA LEU A 138 13.02 8.62 -4.71
C LEU A 138 12.14 9.54 -3.85
N GLY A 139 12.71 10.63 -3.40
CA GLY A 139 12.06 11.62 -2.57
C GLY A 139 12.50 13.04 -2.94
N TRP A 140 12.55 13.94 -1.96
CA TRP A 140 12.92 15.34 -2.20
C TRP A 140 14.31 15.52 -2.79
N ARG A 141 15.27 14.63 -2.50
CA ARG A 141 16.57 14.64 -3.17
C ARG A 141 16.44 14.47 -4.68
N SER A 142 15.56 13.58 -5.14
CA SER A 142 15.32 13.38 -6.58
C SER A 142 14.66 14.59 -7.22
N VAL A 143 13.77 15.28 -6.47
CA VAL A 143 13.20 16.56 -6.91
C VAL A 143 14.25 17.66 -7.03
N THR A 144 15.30 17.63 -6.19
CA THR A 144 16.44 18.55 -6.32
C THR A 144 17.21 18.31 -7.62
N GLU A 145 17.34 17.05 -8.08
CA GLU A 145 18.00 16.69 -9.34
C GLU A 145 17.16 17.08 -10.57
N ASP A 146 15.84 16.84 -10.53
CA ASP A 146 14.88 17.22 -11.58
C ASP A 146 13.52 17.59 -10.98
N SER A 147 13.27 18.89 -10.92
CA SER A 147 11.99 19.45 -10.40
C SER A 147 10.90 19.59 -11.45
N GLN A 148 11.21 19.44 -12.73
CA GLN A 148 10.27 19.72 -13.83
C GLN A 148 8.98 18.89 -13.75
N PRO A 149 9.00 17.58 -13.46
CA PRO A 149 7.79 16.78 -13.34
C PRO A 149 6.84 17.31 -12.25
N LEU A 150 7.37 17.74 -11.11
CA LEU A 150 6.58 18.29 -10.01
C LEU A 150 6.00 19.67 -10.34
N VAL A 151 6.83 20.58 -10.88
CA VAL A 151 6.40 21.94 -11.27
C VAL A 151 5.31 21.88 -12.34
N ALA A 152 5.42 20.94 -13.29
CA ALA A 152 4.43 20.75 -14.35
C ALA A 152 3.02 20.35 -13.81
N LEU A 153 2.92 19.88 -12.57
CA LEU A 153 1.62 19.62 -11.92
C LEU A 153 0.88 20.90 -11.53
N GLY A 154 1.57 22.07 -11.48
CA GLY A 154 1.00 23.34 -11.12
C GLY A 154 0.66 23.51 -9.63
N LEU A 155 1.21 22.65 -8.75
CA LEU A 155 1.01 22.74 -7.29
C LEU A 155 2.02 23.69 -6.64
N VAL A 156 3.24 23.75 -7.15
CA VAL A 156 4.36 24.53 -6.63
C VAL A 156 5.03 25.29 -7.77
N SER A 157 5.60 26.46 -7.47
CA SER A 157 6.50 27.18 -8.38
C SER A 157 7.96 26.73 -8.16
N LYS A 158 8.85 27.18 -9.05
CA LYS A 158 10.30 27.00 -8.85
C LYS A 158 10.80 27.81 -7.66
N ASP A 159 10.30 29.02 -7.49
CA ASP A 159 10.69 29.92 -6.39
C ASP A 159 10.30 29.34 -5.03
N TRP A 160 9.09 28.74 -4.95
CA TRP A 160 8.67 28.00 -3.77
C TRP A 160 9.62 26.84 -3.46
N LEU A 161 9.95 26.04 -4.48
CA LEU A 161 10.88 24.91 -4.31
C LEU A 161 12.28 25.36 -3.86
N GLU A 162 12.84 26.43 -4.43
CA GLU A 162 14.13 26.96 -4.02
C GLU A 162 14.15 27.33 -2.53
N SER A 163 13.04 27.81 -1.99
CA SER A 163 12.93 28.15 -0.56
C SER A 163 12.67 26.93 0.34
N ALA A 164 11.87 25.96 -0.11
CA ALA A 164 11.37 24.85 0.71
C ALA A 164 12.27 23.59 0.66
N LEU A 165 12.91 23.33 -0.49
CA LEU A 165 13.70 22.10 -0.70
C LEU A 165 14.81 21.87 0.35
N PRO A 166 15.58 22.87 0.80
CA PRO A 166 16.62 22.65 1.81
C PRO A 166 16.04 22.07 3.12
N VAL A 167 14.87 22.55 3.54
CA VAL A 167 14.20 22.07 4.75
C VAL A 167 13.60 20.69 4.52
N LEU A 168 12.92 20.46 3.40
CA LEU A 168 12.30 19.20 3.04
C LEU A 168 13.31 18.06 2.93
N VAL A 169 14.45 18.30 2.26
CA VAL A 169 15.55 17.33 2.15
C VAL A 169 16.18 17.05 3.50
N ALA A 170 16.44 18.09 4.31
CA ALA A 170 17.04 17.93 5.63
C ALA A 170 16.18 17.10 6.58
N GLU A 171 14.86 17.27 6.55
CA GLU A 171 13.93 16.51 7.39
C GLU A 171 13.70 15.08 6.83
N GLU A 172 13.64 14.91 5.51
CA GLU A 172 13.60 13.59 4.87
C GLU A 172 14.80 12.73 5.27
N ASP A 173 16.01 13.31 5.25
CA ASP A 173 17.26 12.63 5.62
C ASP A 173 17.36 12.26 7.10
N ARG A 174 16.59 12.90 7.96
CA ARG A 174 16.55 12.60 9.41
C ARG A 174 15.66 11.40 9.73
N LEU A 175 14.81 10.98 8.80
CA LEU A 175 13.94 9.84 9.05
C LEU A 175 14.75 8.54 8.95
N GLU A 176 14.83 7.81 10.05
CA GLU A 176 15.40 6.47 10.05
C GLU A 176 14.36 5.50 9.45
N THR A 177 14.68 4.91 8.30
CA THR A 177 13.84 3.91 7.65
C THR A 177 14.11 2.50 8.14
N ARG A 178 15.29 2.25 8.74
CA ARG A 178 15.64 0.96 9.32
C ARG A 178 14.89 0.73 10.62
N GLY A 179 14.58 -0.53 10.89
CA GLY A 179 13.91 -0.94 12.11
C GLY A 179 13.78 -2.45 12.17
N VAL A 180 13.20 -2.92 13.27
CA VAL A 180 13.00 -4.35 13.54
C VAL A 180 11.52 -4.74 13.59
N ALA A 181 10.63 -3.78 13.43
CA ALA A 181 9.20 -4.04 13.40
C ALA A 181 8.77 -4.50 12.01
N PRO A 182 7.91 -5.52 11.89
CA PRO A 182 7.24 -5.83 10.63
C PRO A 182 6.36 -4.65 10.20
N VAL A 183 6.43 -4.26 8.94
CA VAL A 183 5.62 -3.22 8.33
C VAL A 183 5.02 -3.72 7.02
N HIS A 184 3.87 -3.17 6.62
CA HIS A 184 3.16 -3.52 5.38
C HIS A 184 3.61 -2.69 4.17
N LEU A 185 3.81 -1.39 4.36
CA LEU A 185 4.24 -0.36 3.40
C LEU A 185 3.33 -0.10 2.19
N ASP A 186 2.13 -0.67 2.18
CA ASP A 186 1.11 -0.32 1.17
C ASP A 186 -0.30 -0.29 1.80
N VAL A 187 -0.42 0.36 2.97
CA VAL A 187 -1.70 0.51 3.67
C VAL A 187 -2.55 1.54 2.94
N ARG A 188 -3.63 1.06 2.33
CA ARG A 188 -4.61 1.88 1.57
C ARG A 188 -5.98 1.18 1.60
N SER A 189 -7.04 1.93 1.28
CA SER A 189 -8.41 1.40 1.29
C SER A 189 -8.64 0.19 0.37
N ASP A 190 -7.91 0.11 -0.76
CA ASP A 190 -8.00 -1.01 -1.70
C ASP A 190 -7.25 -2.28 -1.19
N ASN A 191 -6.33 -2.12 -0.24
CA ASN A 191 -5.61 -3.20 0.43
C ASN A 191 -6.17 -3.50 1.83
N LEU A 192 -7.43 -3.09 2.11
CA LEU A 192 -7.98 -3.11 3.45
C LEU A 192 -9.43 -3.56 3.46
N PHE A 193 -9.76 -4.41 4.43
CA PHE A 193 -11.10 -4.83 4.73
C PHE A 193 -11.44 -4.57 6.20
N LEU A 194 -12.68 -4.18 6.47
CA LEU A 194 -13.22 -4.03 7.82
C LEU A 194 -14.18 -5.18 8.11
N SER A 195 -13.86 -5.99 9.09
CA SER A 195 -14.64 -7.17 9.49
C SER A 195 -15.00 -7.13 10.98
N GLY A 196 -15.78 -8.11 11.44
CA GLY A 196 -16.11 -8.24 12.86
C GLY A 196 -14.89 -8.48 13.77
N ARG A 197 -13.74 -8.88 13.22
CA ARG A 197 -12.47 -9.06 13.96
C ARG A 197 -11.54 -7.84 13.88
N GLY A 198 -11.93 -6.77 13.21
CA GLY A 198 -11.15 -5.56 13.01
C GLY A 198 -10.75 -5.34 11.56
N ALA A 199 -9.68 -4.55 11.35
CA ALA A 199 -9.12 -4.34 10.02
C ALA A 199 -8.24 -5.52 9.60
N VAL A 200 -8.38 -5.92 8.32
CA VAL A 200 -7.60 -6.97 7.69
C VAL A 200 -6.85 -6.38 6.50
N LEU A 201 -5.53 -6.47 6.51
CA LEU A 201 -4.63 -5.97 5.47
C LEU A 201 -4.32 -7.09 4.46
N VAL A 202 -4.29 -6.75 3.17
CA VAL A 202 -4.00 -7.68 2.08
C VAL A 202 -2.92 -7.10 1.16
N ASP A 203 -2.33 -7.91 0.29
CA ASP A 203 -1.30 -7.50 -0.66
C ASP A 203 0.07 -7.19 0.01
N TRP A 204 0.64 -8.23 0.64
CA TRP A 204 1.81 -8.15 1.53
C TRP A 204 3.18 -8.20 0.83
N ASN A 205 3.23 -8.07 -0.48
CA ASN A 205 4.46 -8.19 -1.26
C ASN A 205 5.49 -7.06 -1.01
N HIS A 206 5.10 -5.99 -0.31
CA HIS A 206 5.98 -4.89 0.10
C HIS A 206 6.46 -5.00 1.56
N ALA A 207 5.97 -5.98 2.31
CA ALA A 207 6.24 -6.10 3.73
C ALA A 207 7.72 -6.40 4.04
N CYS A 208 8.24 -5.76 5.08
CA CYS A 208 9.64 -5.89 5.49
C CYS A 208 9.82 -5.55 6.97
N LEU A 209 11.06 -5.61 7.47
CA LEU A 209 11.43 -5.03 8.76
C LEU A 209 11.83 -3.56 8.57
N SER A 210 11.15 -2.66 9.27
CA SER A 210 11.39 -1.22 9.13
C SER A 210 10.93 -0.43 10.37
N ASN A 211 10.92 0.89 10.23
CA ASN A 211 10.34 1.82 11.18
C ASN A 211 8.81 1.80 11.07
N PRO A 212 8.06 1.49 12.12
CA PRO A 212 6.60 1.42 12.10
C PRO A 212 5.90 2.72 11.71
N LEU A 213 6.55 3.87 11.87
CA LEU A 213 6.00 5.15 11.44
C LEU A 213 5.80 5.25 9.92
N LEU A 214 6.49 4.40 9.14
CA LEU A 214 6.34 4.39 7.68
C LEU A 214 4.97 3.88 7.24
N ASP A 215 4.44 2.84 7.89
CA ASP A 215 3.10 2.33 7.61
C ASP A 215 2.03 3.40 7.82
N ILE A 216 2.07 4.01 9.01
CA ILE A 216 1.12 5.06 9.37
C ILE A 216 1.28 6.24 8.42
N GLY A 217 2.53 6.69 8.21
CA GLY A 217 2.84 7.83 7.36
C GLY A 217 2.35 7.68 5.93
N PHE A 218 2.54 6.51 5.30
CA PHE A 218 2.05 6.25 3.94
C PHE A 218 0.54 6.15 3.84
N TRP A 219 -0.13 5.65 4.88
CA TRP A 219 -1.57 5.55 4.89
C TRP A 219 -2.26 6.91 5.00
N LEU A 220 -1.72 7.84 5.78
CA LEU A 220 -2.39 9.11 6.12
C LEU A 220 -2.80 9.98 4.91
N PRO A 221 -1.98 10.16 3.86
CA PRO A 221 -2.41 10.87 2.66
C PRO A 221 -3.57 10.21 1.93
N SER A 222 -3.57 8.88 1.82
CA SER A 222 -4.66 8.11 1.23
C SER A 222 -5.95 8.27 2.05
N LEU A 223 -5.86 8.08 3.36
CA LEU A 223 -6.95 8.27 4.30
C LEU A 223 -7.58 9.67 4.17
N ARG A 224 -6.74 10.72 4.14
CA ARG A 224 -7.20 12.10 4.00
C ARG A 224 -7.84 12.38 2.64
N ALA A 225 -7.25 11.89 1.55
CA ALA A 225 -7.81 12.05 0.21
C ALA A 225 -9.21 11.42 0.07
N GLU A 226 -9.52 10.43 0.88
CA GLU A 226 -10.80 9.73 0.94
C GLU A 226 -11.77 10.28 2.01
N GLY A 227 -11.49 11.47 2.56
CA GLY A 227 -12.36 12.17 3.51
C GLY A 227 -12.17 11.78 4.98
N GLY A 228 -11.09 11.07 5.31
CA GLY A 228 -10.69 10.77 6.69
C GLY A 228 -10.05 11.96 7.41
N PRO A 229 -9.60 11.77 8.67
CA PRO A 229 -8.93 12.79 9.46
C PRO A 229 -7.64 13.29 8.81
N LYS A 230 -7.19 14.47 9.25
CA LYS A 230 -5.91 15.03 8.83
C LYS A 230 -4.75 14.21 9.41
N PRO A 231 -3.59 14.13 8.71
CA PRO A 231 -2.41 13.42 9.21
C PRO A 231 -1.99 13.86 10.62
N ASP A 232 -2.03 15.16 10.89
CA ASP A 232 -1.63 15.75 12.19
C ASP A 232 -2.58 15.35 13.34
N GLU A 233 -3.83 14.97 13.05
CA GLU A 233 -4.78 14.47 14.06
C GLU A 233 -4.44 13.04 14.52
N ILE A 234 -3.67 12.29 13.72
CA ILE A 234 -3.27 10.91 14.02
C ILE A 234 -1.84 10.84 14.52
N LEU A 235 -0.86 11.40 13.80
CA LEU A 235 0.56 11.34 14.17
C LEU A 235 1.06 12.57 14.97
N GLY A 236 0.23 13.60 15.13
CA GLY A 236 0.66 14.82 15.78
C GLY A 236 1.81 15.49 15.01
N ASN A 237 2.83 15.98 15.73
CA ASN A 237 3.99 16.60 15.12
C ASN A 237 5.02 15.54 14.68
N ALA A 238 5.01 15.20 13.39
CA ALA A 238 5.90 14.20 12.78
C ALA A 238 6.56 14.76 11.49
N PRO A 239 7.41 15.82 11.59
CA PRO A 239 7.95 16.53 10.43
C PRO A 239 8.78 15.65 9.51
N GLN A 240 9.59 14.72 10.05
CA GLN A 240 10.41 13.81 9.25
C GLN A 240 9.55 12.86 8.42
N VAL A 241 8.47 12.33 9.01
CA VAL A 241 7.53 11.44 8.30
C VAL A 241 6.79 12.21 7.23
N ALA A 242 6.33 13.44 7.53
CA ALA A 242 5.64 14.31 6.58
C ALA A 242 6.54 14.68 5.38
N ALA A 243 7.82 15.01 5.64
CA ALA A 243 8.79 15.28 4.60
C ALA A 243 9.01 14.04 3.72
N TRP A 244 9.26 12.89 4.33
CA TRP A 244 9.55 11.65 3.60
C TRP A 244 8.39 11.19 2.74
N VAL A 245 7.17 11.18 3.27
CA VAL A 245 5.96 10.77 2.53
C VAL A 245 5.64 11.74 1.40
N SER A 246 5.69 13.06 1.67
CA SER A 246 5.48 14.06 0.61
C SER A 246 6.55 13.99 -0.48
N GLY A 247 7.82 13.74 -0.12
CA GLY A 247 8.92 13.52 -1.05
C GLY A 247 8.69 12.31 -1.96
N PHE A 248 8.23 11.20 -1.39
CA PHE A 248 7.88 10.01 -2.17
C PHE A 248 6.87 10.30 -3.29
N PHE A 249 5.80 11.02 -2.97
CA PHE A 249 4.79 11.37 -3.98
C PHE A 249 5.24 12.50 -4.90
N ALA A 250 5.96 13.50 -4.40
CA ALA A 250 6.47 14.61 -5.19
C ALA A 250 7.42 14.16 -6.31
N ALA A 251 8.30 13.20 -6.00
CA ALA A 251 9.24 12.65 -6.96
C ALA A 251 8.59 11.75 -8.04
N ARG A 252 7.30 11.40 -7.89
CA ARG A 252 6.65 10.40 -8.76
C ARG A 252 5.41 10.90 -9.49
N ALA A 253 4.60 11.73 -8.87
CA ALA A 253 3.27 12.08 -9.37
C ALA A 253 3.28 12.74 -10.76
N GLY A 254 4.32 13.53 -11.06
CA GLY A 254 4.49 14.20 -12.35
C GLY A 254 5.24 13.39 -13.42
N LEU A 255 5.71 12.19 -13.10
CA LEU A 255 6.43 11.35 -14.07
C LEU A 255 5.48 10.78 -15.15
N PRO A 256 6.03 10.35 -16.32
CA PRO A 256 5.24 9.69 -17.35
C PRO A 256 4.44 8.50 -16.82
N PRO A 257 3.29 8.17 -17.45
CA PRO A 257 2.48 7.00 -17.07
C PRO A 257 3.28 5.70 -17.09
N VAL A 258 2.97 4.79 -16.17
CA VAL A 258 3.53 3.44 -16.14
C VAL A 258 2.68 2.55 -17.05
N PRO A 259 3.23 1.93 -18.12
CA PRO A 259 2.44 1.18 -19.09
C PRO A 259 1.56 0.08 -18.48
N GLN A 260 2.09 -0.66 -17.49
CA GLN A 260 1.39 -1.77 -16.82
C GLN A 260 0.46 -1.30 -15.69
N ALA A 261 0.51 -0.02 -15.30
CA ALA A 261 -0.28 0.57 -14.22
C ALA A 261 -0.66 2.03 -14.53
N PRO A 262 -1.52 2.27 -15.54
CA PRO A 262 -1.76 3.61 -16.08
C PRO A 262 -2.35 4.60 -15.08
N LEU A 263 -3.06 4.11 -14.05
CA LEU A 263 -3.68 4.94 -13.01
C LEU A 263 -2.72 5.32 -11.87
N VAL A 264 -1.53 4.71 -11.78
CA VAL A 264 -0.64 4.91 -10.63
C VAL A 264 -0.24 6.37 -10.42
N ARG A 265 0.00 7.14 -11.50
CA ARG A 265 0.37 8.56 -11.40
C ARG A 265 -0.80 9.42 -10.90
N GLN A 266 -2.01 9.10 -11.29
CA GLN A 266 -3.22 9.76 -10.79
C GLN A 266 -3.41 9.50 -9.29
N VAL A 267 -3.24 8.25 -8.84
CA VAL A 267 -3.30 7.88 -7.42
C VAL A 267 -2.20 8.59 -6.62
N GLN A 268 -0.97 8.66 -7.17
CA GLN A 268 0.14 9.36 -6.53
C GLN A 268 -0.12 10.86 -6.42
N LEU A 269 -0.73 11.49 -7.43
CA LEU A 269 -1.13 12.89 -7.38
C LEU A 269 -2.22 13.15 -6.33
N GLN A 270 -3.22 12.27 -6.24
CA GLN A 270 -4.27 12.36 -5.22
C GLN A 270 -3.70 12.30 -3.80
N GLN A 271 -2.65 11.51 -3.57
CA GLN A 271 -1.97 11.39 -2.29
C GLN A 271 -0.94 12.51 -2.06
N LEU A 272 -0.33 13.04 -3.12
CA LEU A 272 0.59 14.17 -3.01
C LEU A 272 -0.07 15.40 -2.39
N VAL A 273 -1.31 15.72 -2.78
CA VAL A 273 -2.03 16.90 -2.31
C VAL A 273 -2.11 16.94 -0.77
N PRO A 274 -2.69 15.95 -0.08
CA PRO A 274 -2.73 15.94 1.39
C PRO A 274 -1.36 15.74 2.04
N ALA A 275 -0.43 15.00 1.41
CA ALA A 275 0.92 14.82 1.92
C ALA A 275 1.71 16.13 1.93
N LEU A 276 1.59 16.93 0.87
CA LEU A 276 2.24 18.24 0.76
C LEU A 276 1.65 19.24 1.75
N ALA A 277 0.30 19.28 1.88
CA ALA A 277 -0.36 20.08 2.89
C ALA A 277 0.11 19.74 4.32
N TRP A 278 0.28 18.45 4.60
CA TRP A 278 0.81 17.98 5.88
C TRP A 278 2.26 18.44 6.10
N ALA A 279 3.15 18.25 5.11
CA ALA A 279 4.55 18.67 5.22
C ALA A 279 4.68 20.18 5.45
N ILE A 280 3.88 21.00 4.74
CA ILE A 280 3.86 22.45 4.92
C ILE A 280 3.52 22.83 6.37
N ARG A 281 2.46 22.23 6.92
CA ARG A 281 2.07 22.52 8.33
C ARG A 281 3.11 22.02 9.33
N ALA A 282 3.59 20.79 9.16
CA ALA A 282 4.53 20.16 10.08
C ALA A 282 5.91 20.84 10.13
N LEU A 283 6.31 21.45 9.00
CA LEU A 283 7.63 22.11 8.85
C LEU A 283 7.57 23.63 8.89
N GLY A 284 6.37 24.24 8.96
CA GLY A 284 6.20 25.68 8.92
C GLY A 284 6.69 26.29 7.60
N LEU A 285 6.50 25.58 6.48
CA LEU A 285 6.90 26.07 5.16
C LEU A 285 5.96 27.18 4.67
N PRO A 286 6.42 28.02 3.71
CA PRO A 286 5.55 29.00 3.07
C PRO A 286 4.34 28.33 2.43
N PRO A 287 3.19 29.04 2.31
CA PRO A 287 2.04 28.56 1.57
C PRO A 287 2.41 28.30 0.10
N LEU A 288 1.69 27.38 -0.54
CA LEU A 288 1.91 27.10 -1.96
C LEU A 288 1.51 28.28 -2.84
N ASP A 289 2.20 28.43 -3.95
CA ASP A 289 2.09 29.53 -4.90
C ASP A 289 1.83 29.08 -6.36
N GLY A 290 1.65 27.78 -6.59
CA GLY A 290 1.30 27.26 -7.91
C GLY A 290 -0.13 27.57 -8.32
N GLU A 291 -0.44 27.51 -9.60
CA GLU A 291 -1.79 27.78 -10.15
C GLU A 291 -2.88 26.89 -9.54
N ARG A 292 -2.53 25.71 -9.05
CA ARG A 292 -3.41 24.75 -8.40
C ARG A 292 -3.22 24.66 -6.88
N ALA A 293 -2.53 25.63 -6.27
CA ALA A 293 -2.23 25.64 -4.84
C ALA A 293 -3.48 25.52 -3.96
N ALA A 294 -4.59 26.17 -4.33
CA ALA A 294 -5.85 26.13 -3.58
C ALA A 294 -6.40 24.70 -3.38
N SER A 295 -6.06 23.74 -4.23
CA SER A 295 -6.47 22.35 -4.05
C SER A 295 -5.74 21.65 -2.89
N VAL A 296 -4.59 22.17 -2.47
CA VAL A 296 -3.80 21.65 -1.35
C VAL A 296 -4.22 22.31 -0.03
N ASP A 297 -4.56 23.60 -0.04
CA ASP A 297 -4.98 24.32 1.17
C ASP A 297 -6.29 23.75 1.75
N ALA A 298 -7.14 23.15 0.90
CA ALA A 298 -8.38 22.49 1.31
C ALA A 298 -8.19 21.08 1.84
N ALA A 299 -7.01 20.49 1.69
CA ALA A 299 -6.70 19.10 2.07
C ALA A 299 -6.10 18.99 3.47
#